data_72fa67f6d59c55caae8e46f6d2bf0a1c
#
_entry.id   72fa67f6d59c55caae8e46f6d2bf0a1c
#
_cell.length_a   1.000
_cell.length_b   1.000
_cell.length_c   1.000
_cell.angle_alpha   90.00
_cell.angle_beta   90.00
_cell.angle_gamma   90.00
#
_symmetry.space_group_name_H-M   'P 1'
#
loop_
_entity.id
_entity.type
_entity.pdbx_description
1 polymer ?
#
loop_
_entity_poly.entity_id
_entity_poly.type
_entity_poly.pdbx_seq_one_letter_code
_entity_poly.pdbx_strand_id
1 'polypeptide(L)'
;MNTVLKSIPAFCALLLIGLVCCSCKNSVSKTTTSSIVVSGNMNMAYQSCGNGDTTLLFIHGWCINKEYWLPQFEHFCNRYKVVAPDLPGFGQSGKNRTDWSFETYAQDIQNLIEQLNLKNVILIGHSMSGDLVLKTDVAYPDHIIGLIGIDNLHEPGKPMDSTQQAGTDSFFQAMLANYQSTVENEMPLYLFQPSTPDSIKQRVMKDILQTDPVISVKVSRAQVTISQQEQDMMRQLHHPLCLVNSDAFPTALDSLNKYCNHGAKLYLIPGSGHYPMVEQPSAFNNALQRAIWLQ
;
A
#
# COMPACT_ATOMS: atom_id res chain seq x y z
N MET A 1 -81.78 21.11 -50.58
CA MET A 1 -81.41 22.08 -49.57
C MET A 1 -80.26 21.47 -48.77
N ASN A 2 -79.07 21.87 -49.05
CA ASN A 2 -77.80 21.29 -48.59
C ASN A 2 -77.39 21.95 -47.27
N THR A 3 -77.22 21.13 -46.25
CA THR A 3 -76.54 21.60 -45.00
C THR A 3 -75.15 21.02 -44.92
N VAL A 4 -74.15 21.87 -45.00
CA VAL A 4 -72.73 21.57 -44.94
C VAL A 4 -72.34 21.52 -43.47
N LEU A 5 -71.88 20.33 -42.96
CA LEU A 5 -71.22 20.23 -41.68
C LEU A 5 -69.73 20.61 -41.84
N LYS A 6 -69.29 21.63 -41.12
CA LYS A 6 -67.89 22.00 -40.98
C LYS A 6 -67.21 21.14 -39.92
N SER A 7 -66.18 20.42 -40.30
CA SER A 7 -65.27 19.68 -39.45
C SER A 7 -64.27 20.61 -38.75
N ILE A 8 -64.13 20.41 -37.43
CA ILE A 8 -63.13 21.05 -36.57
C ILE A 8 -61.89 20.14 -36.52
N PRO A 9 -60.68 20.60 -36.78
CA PRO A 9 -59.50 19.77 -36.60
C PRO A 9 -59.07 19.73 -35.15
N ALA A 10 -58.87 18.50 -34.63
CA ALA A 10 -58.30 18.23 -33.30
C ALA A 10 -56.80 18.58 -33.30
N PHE A 11 -56.44 19.52 -32.47
CA PHE A 11 -55.02 19.86 -32.18
C PHE A 11 -54.47 18.80 -31.21
N CYS A 12 -53.65 17.89 -31.71
CA CYS A 12 -52.82 16.99 -30.85
C CYS A 12 -51.65 17.80 -30.29
N ALA A 13 -51.73 18.16 -29.02
CA ALA A 13 -50.59 18.67 -28.26
C ALA A 13 -49.66 17.52 -27.89
N LEU A 14 -48.56 17.34 -28.60
CA LEU A 14 -47.46 16.47 -28.20
C LEU A 14 -46.70 17.12 -27.03
N LEU A 15 -46.91 16.62 -25.81
CA LEU A 15 -46.01 16.89 -24.67
C LEU A 15 -44.71 16.15 -24.88
N LEU A 16 -43.67 16.86 -25.32
CA LEU A 16 -42.26 16.41 -25.27
C LEU A 16 -41.81 16.46 -23.82
N ILE A 17 -41.88 15.29 -23.12
CA ILE A 17 -41.18 15.11 -21.85
C ILE A 17 -39.70 14.97 -22.15
N GLY A 18 -38.96 16.08 -22.03
CA GLY A 18 -37.49 16.05 -22.08
C GLY A 18 -36.95 15.29 -20.90
N LEU A 19 -36.50 14.04 -21.11
CA LEU A 19 -35.62 13.34 -20.18
C LEU A 19 -34.30 14.13 -20.10
N VAL A 20 -34.16 14.93 -19.06
CA VAL A 20 -32.86 15.48 -18.67
C VAL A 20 -32.09 14.29 -18.07
N CYS A 21 -31.34 13.58 -18.91
CA CYS A 21 -30.28 12.70 -18.44
C CYS A 21 -29.23 13.57 -17.74
N CYS A 22 -29.38 13.64 -16.39
CA CYS A 22 -28.32 14.17 -15.54
C CYS A 22 -27.13 13.23 -15.65
N SER A 23 -26.28 13.42 -16.65
CA SER A 23 -24.98 12.76 -16.75
C SER A 23 -24.12 13.27 -15.59
N CYS A 24 -24.17 12.59 -14.46
CA CYS A 24 -23.16 12.75 -13.42
C CYS A 24 -21.82 12.37 -14.04
N LYS A 25 -21.11 13.35 -14.60
CA LYS A 25 -19.68 13.22 -14.86
C LYS A 25 -19.05 13.06 -13.50
N ASN A 26 -18.74 11.81 -13.12
CA ASN A 26 -17.81 11.55 -12.02
C ASN A 26 -16.50 12.25 -12.39
N SER A 27 -16.29 13.46 -11.86
CA SER A 27 -15.00 14.11 -11.96
C SER A 27 -14.04 13.28 -11.12
N VAL A 28 -13.18 12.49 -11.76
CA VAL A 28 -12.08 11.82 -11.09
C VAL A 28 -11.30 12.89 -10.32
N SER A 29 -11.21 12.74 -9.02
CA SER A 29 -10.49 13.68 -8.16
C SER A 29 -9.03 13.76 -8.64
N LYS A 30 -8.58 14.98 -8.96
CA LYS A 30 -7.22 15.17 -9.50
C LYS A 30 -6.17 14.73 -8.50
N THR A 31 -5.29 13.82 -8.89
CA THR A 31 -4.11 13.45 -8.11
C THR A 31 -3.13 14.62 -8.06
N THR A 32 -2.65 14.93 -6.87
CA THR A 32 -1.62 15.96 -6.64
C THR A 32 -0.36 15.32 -6.08
N THR A 33 0.80 15.84 -6.49
CA THR A 33 2.10 15.47 -5.90
C THR A 33 2.62 16.67 -5.09
N SER A 34 3.12 16.42 -3.89
CA SER A 34 3.67 17.41 -2.98
C SER A 34 4.74 16.78 -2.08
N SER A 35 5.30 17.53 -1.14
CA SER A 35 6.22 17.03 -0.13
C SER A 35 6.01 17.71 1.22
N ILE A 36 6.41 17.03 2.26
CA ILE A 36 6.47 17.53 3.64
C ILE A 36 7.86 17.29 4.22
N VAL A 37 8.16 17.95 5.32
CA VAL A 37 9.37 17.69 6.10
C VAL A 37 9.04 16.72 7.24
N VAL A 38 9.82 15.64 7.35
CA VAL A 38 9.67 14.60 8.38
C VAL A 38 10.93 14.50 9.24
N SER A 39 11.08 13.44 10.03
CA SER A 39 12.18 13.22 10.95
C SER A 39 13.56 13.49 10.35
N GLY A 40 14.44 14.16 11.09
CA GLY A 40 15.77 14.50 10.63
C GLY A 40 15.82 15.57 9.53
N ASN A 41 14.78 16.40 9.44
CA ASN A 41 14.64 17.46 8.42
C ASN A 41 14.64 16.91 6.98
N MET A 42 14.08 15.69 6.83
CA MET A 42 14.01 14.96 5.57
C MET A 42 12.79 15.38 4.75
N ASN A 43 12.96 15.56 3.47
CA ASN A 43 11.86 15.80 2.54
C ASN A 43 11.19 14.46 2.19
N MET A 44 9.88 14.34 2.43
CA MET A 44 9.07 13.18 2.06
C MET A 44 8.08 13.59 0.97
N ALA A 45 8.29 13.06 -0.24
CA ALA A 45 7.37 13.26 -1.35
C ALA A 45 6.13 12.36 -1.18
N TYR A 46 4.95 12.85 -1.55
CA TYR A 46 3.73 12.05 -1.52
C TYR A 46 2.79 12.42 -2.67
N GLN A 47 1.88 11.50 -2.99
CA GLN A 47 0.73 11.76 -3.84
C GLN A 47 -0.54 11.69 -3.01
N SER A 48 -1.53 12.50 -3.39
CA SER A 48 -2.83 12.45 -2.75
C SER A 48 -3.97 12.78 -3.73
N CYS A 49 -5.15 12.22 -3.44
CA CYS A 49 -6.40 12.55 -4.12
C CYS A 49 -7.59 12.29 -3.20
N GLY A 50 -8.77 12.69 -3.65
CA GLY A 50 -9.99 12.48 -2.90
C GLY A 50 -10.10 13.33 -1.62
N ASN A 51 -11.29 13.31 -1.02
CA ASN A 51 -11.63 14.11 0.15
C ASN A 51 -12.62 13.38 1.09
N GLY A 52 -12.66 12.04 1.03
CA GLY A 52 -13.48 11.24 1.94
C GLY A 52 -13.03 11.39 3.40
N ASP A 53 -13.93 11.09 4.34
CA ASP A 53 -13.67 11.16 5.77
C ASP A 53 -12.69 10.11 6.27
N THR A 54 -12.55 8.99 5.56
CA THR A 54 -11.57 7.94 5.81
C THR A 54 -10.38 8.12 4.88
N THR A 55 -9.18 8.03 5.45
CA THR A 55 -7.92 8.07 4.70
C THR A 55 -7.37 6.67 4.47
N LEU A 56 -7.09 6.32 3.22
CA LEU A 56 -6.29 5.16 2.85
C LEU A 56 -4.84 5.61 2.67
N LEU A 57 -3.96 5.21 3.58
CA LEU A 57 -2.55 5.55 3.53
C LEU A 57 -1.74 4.36 3.02
N PHE A 58 -1.35 4.41 1.75
CA PHE A 58 -0.62 3.35 1.06
C PHE A 58 0.89 3.52 1.21
N ILE A 59 1.54 2.56 1.82
CA ILE A 59 2.98 2.57 2.09
C ILE A 59 3.64 1.48 1.24
N HIS A 60 4.59 1.88 0.40
CA HIS A 60 5.24 0.98 -0.54
C HIS A 60 6.28 0.06 0.12
N GLY A 61 6.68 -1.00 -0.59
CA GLY A 61 7.72 -1.95 -0.17
C GLY A 61 9.15 -1.46 -0.44
N TRP A 62 10.10 -2.34 -0.16
CA TRP A 62 11.54 -2.11 -0.34
C TRP A 62 11.90 -1.75 -1.78
N CYS A 63 12.69 -0.69 -1.96
CA CYS A 63 13.24 -0.20 -3.23
C CYS A 63 12.26 0.13 -4.34
N ILE A 64 10.97 0.19 -4.05
CA ILE A 64 9.95 0.69 -4.97
C ILE A 64 9.46 2.08 -4.52
N ASN A 65 8.36 2.59 -5.05
CA ASN A 65 7.90 3.94 -4.82
C ASN A 65 6.36 4.06 -4.85
N LYS A 66 5.84 5.25 -4.53
CA LYS A 66 4.40 5.55 -4.47
C LYS A 66 3.62 5.29 -5.76
N GLU A 67 4.29 5.28 -6.92
CA GLU A 67 3.62 5.10 -8.21
C GLU A 67 3.10 3.67 -8.44
N TYR A 68 3.51 2.71 -7.59
CA TYR A 68 2.94 1.37 -7.60
C TYR A 68 1.47 1.34 -7.16
N TRP A 69 0.98 2.42 -6.55
CA TRP A 69 -0.39 2.57 -6.08
C TRP A 69 -1.33 3.30 -7.06
N LEU A 70 -0.86 3.67 -8.26
CA LEU A 70 -1.69 4.40 -9.23
C LEU A 70 -3.03 3.72 -9.56
N PRO A 71 -3.11 2.38 -9.76
CA PRO A 71 -4.40 1.72 -9.99
C PRO A 71 -5.36 1.82 -8.79
N GLN A 72 -4.83 1.92 -7.57
CA GLN A 72 -5.62 2.11 -6.35
C GLN A 72 -6.13 3.54 -6.23
N PHE A 73 -5.33 4.53 -6.63
CA PHE A 73 -5.76 5.92 -6.72
C PHE A 73 -6.97 6.06 -7.65
N GLU A 74 -6.89 5.50 -8.86
CA GLU A 74 -8.00 5.52 -9.82
C GLU A 74 -9.27 4.87 -9.25
N HIS A 75 -9.15 3.82 -8.45
CA HIS A 75 -10.28 3.10 -7.89
C HIS A 75 -10.89 3.76 -6.66
N PHE A 76 -10.06 4.28 -5.74
CA PHE A 76 -10.51 4.68 -4.40
C PHE A 76 -10.70 6.20 -4.21
N CYS A 77 -10.11 7.07 -5.06
CA CYS A 77 -10.14 8.52 -4.89
C CYS A 77 -11.53 9.16 -4.90
N ASN A 78 -12.51 8.53 -5.51
CA ASN A 78 -13.88 9.05 -5.54
C ASN A 78 -14.62 8.88 -4.21
N ARG A 79 -14.11 8.02 -3.31
CA ARG A 79 -14.79 7.65 -2.06
C ARG A 79 -13.97 7.96 -0.81
N TYR A 80 -12.66 7.87 -0.92
CA TYR A 80 -11.73 8.01 0.20
C TYR A 80 -10.77 9.18 -0.03
N LYS A 81 -10.20 9.70 1.05
CA LYS A 81 -8.92 10.39 0.97
C LYS A 81 -7.85 9.33 0.73
N VAL A 82 -7.08 9.45 -0.33
CA VAL A 82 -6.00 8.51 -0.67
C VAL A 82 -4.68 9.24 -0.61
N VAL A 83 -3.72 8.67 0.09
CA VAL A 83 -2.36 9.23 0.25
C VAL A 83 -1.35 8.11 0.06
N ALA A 84 -0.27 8.37 -0.67
CA ALA A 84 0.87 7.46 -0.80
C ALA A 84 2.17 8.26 -0.78
N PRO A 85 3.01 8.12 0.26
CA PRO A 85 4.35 8.68 0.26
C PRO A 85 5.35 7.82 -0.50
N ASP A 86 6.45 8.43 -0.93
CA ASP A 86 7.73 7.75 -1.07
C ASP A 86 8.40 7.77 0.30
N LEU A 87 8.72 6.62 0.85
CA LEU A 87 9.48 6.54 2.09
C LEU A 87 10.86 7.22 1.91
N PRO A 88 11.40 7.92 2.91
CA PRO A 88 12.75 8.44 2.87
C PRO A 88 13.77 7.38 2.41
N GLY A 89 14.67 7.76 1.53
CA GLY A 89 15.60 6.83 0.89
C GLY A 89 15.15 6.31 -0.48
N PHE A 90 13.85 6.41 -0.80
CA PHE A 90 13.24 5.86 -2.02
C PHE A 90 12.51 6.93 -2.84
N GLY A 91 12.25 6.60 -4.10
CA GLY A 91 11.49 7.46 -5.00
C GLY A 91 12.02 8.89 -5.08
N GLN A 92 11.14 9.86 -4.87
CA GLN A 92 11.43 11.29 -4.90
C GLN A 92 11.72 11.89 -3.51
N SER A 93 11.73 11.07 -2.46
CA SER A 93 12.04 11.49 -1.10
C SER A 93 13.53 11.69 -0.89
N GLY A 94 13.89 12.47 0.16
CA GLY A 94 15.25 12.75 0.53
C GLY A 94 16.02 11.50 0.98
N LYS A 95 17.38 11.60 0.97
CA LYS A 95 18.30 10.50 1.27
C LYS A 95 19.37 10.88 2.31
N ASN A 96 19.32 12.08 2.86
CA ASN A 96 20.38 12.69 3.64
C ASN A 96 20.23 12.45 5.16
N ARG A 97 19.90 11.22 5.58
CA ARG A 97 19.90 10.82 6.99
C ARG A 97 20.76 9.58 7.23
N THR A 98 21.08 9.29 8.47
CA THR A 98 21.91 8.15 8.88
C THR A 98 21.10 7.03 9.51
N ASP A 99 19.99 7.36 10.16
CA ASP A 99 19.08 6.41 10.80
C ASP A 99 17.98 5.95 9.83
N TRP A 100 17.97 4.65 9.54
CA TRP A 100 17.03 3.95 8.66
C TRP A 100 16.22 2.89 9.44
N SER A 101 16.07 3.08 10.76
CA SER A 101 15.28 2.19 11.61
C SER A 101 13.79 2.30 11.32
N PHE A 102 13.04 1.25 11.66
CA PHE A 102 11.58 1.25 11.55
C PHE A 102 10.93 2.16 12.59
N GLU A 103 11.62 2.45 13.69
CA GLU A 103 11.24 3.49 14.65
C GLU A 103 11.17 4.86 13.96
N THR A 104 12.22 5.21 13.22
CA THR A 104 12.29 6.49 12.51
C THR A 104 11.29 6.54 11.36
N TYR A 105 11.08 5.45 10.61
CA TYR A 105 10.04 5.39 9.59
C TYR A 105 8.62 5.51 10.18
N ALA A 106 8.35 4.88 11.33
CA ALA A 106 7.04 5.03 12.00
C ALA A 106 6.80 6.48 12.43
N GLN A 107 7.84 7.16 12.93
CA GLN A 107 7.75 8.59 13.23
C GLN A 107 7.53 9.43 11.97
N ASP A 108 8.12 9.08 10.83
CA ASP A 108 7.88 9.75 9.55
C ASP A 108 6.43 9.62 9.11
N ILE A 109 5.83 8.42 9.26
CA ILE A 109 4.41 8.18 8.96
C ILE A 109 3.52 8.98 9.92
N GLN A 110 3.83 9.02 11.22
CA GLN A 110 3.11 9.85 12.18
C GLN A 110 3.18 11.34 11.80
N ASN A 111 4.36 11.85 11.44
CA ASN A 111 4.53 13.23 10.99
C ASN A 111 3.71 13.54 9.73
N LEU A 112 3.60 12.57 8.79
CA LEU A 112 2.76 12.69 7.61
C LEU A 112 1.28 12.81 7.99
N ILE A 113 0.80 11.94 8.88
CA ILE A 113 -0.58 11.94 9.38
C ILE A 113 -0.92 13.29 10.02
N GLU A 114 -0.07 13.79 10.91
CA GLU A 114 -0.27 15.05 11.61
C GLU A 114 -0.24 16.27 10.69
N GLN A 115 0.82 16.40 9.86
CA GLN A 115 0.99 17.57 9.00
C GLN A 115 -0.07 17.68 7.92
N LEU A 116 -0.60 16.56 7.42
CA LEU A 116 -1.71 16.54 6.48
C LEU A 116 -3.08 16.50 7.16
N ASN A 117 -3.11 16.50 8.50
CA ASN A 117 -4.34 16.40 9.32
C ASN A 117 -5.23 15.24 8.86
N LEU A 118 -4.60 14.08 8.59
CA LEU A 118 -5.30 12.88 8.15
C LEU A 118 -6.14 12.31 9.29
N LYS A 119 -7.32 11.79 8.98
CA LYS A 119 -8.26 11.25 9.97
C LYS A 119 -8.77 9.90 9.53
N ASN A 120 -9.20 9.09 10.50
CA ASN A 120 -9.74 7.75 10.25
C ASN A 120 -8.80 6.97 9.29
N VAL A 121 -7.52 6.89 9.66
CA VAL A 121 -6.46 6.37 8.80
C VAL A 121 -6.48 4.85 8.80
N ILE A 122 -6.58 4.24 7.64
CA ILE A 122 -6.29 2.83 7.43
C ILE A 122 -4.88 2.75 6.84
N LEU A 123 -3.95 2.18 7.60
CA LEU A 123 -2.58 1.93 7.15
C LEU A 123 -2.55 0.71 6.24
N ILE A 124 -1.98 0.86 5.04
CA ILE A 124 -1.90 -0.20 4.03
C ILE A 124 -0.44 -0.34 3.62
N GLY A 125 0.22 -1.41 4.08
CA GLY A 125 1.66 -1.60 3.91
C GLY A 125 2.00 -2.80 3.02
N HIS A 126 2.76 -2.58 1.95
CA HIS A 126 3.24 -3.64 1.07
C HIS A 126 4.59 -4.19 1.52
N SER A 127 4.76 -5.51 1.50
CA SER A 127 6.05 -6.18 1.74
C SER A 127 6.67 -5.72 3.07
N MET A 128 7.89 -5.17 3.07
CA MET A 128 8.55 -4.63 4.27
C MET A 128 7.67 -3.67 5.08
N SER A 129 6.75 -2.97 4.42
CA SER A 129 5.87 -2.02 5.11
C SER A 129 4.74 -2.68 5.92
N GLY A 130 4.63 -4.01 5.91
CA GLY A 130 3.85 -4.76 6.90
C GLY A 130 4.38 -4.53 8.30
N ASP A 131 5.69 -4.69 8.51
CA ASP A 131 6.36 -4.38 9.79
C ASP A 131 6.20 -2.91 10.18
N LEU A 132 6.26 -2.00 9.20
CA LEU A 132 6.08 -0.58 9.44
C LEU A 132 4.64 -0.25 9.88
N VAL A 133 3.64 -0.90 9.31
CA VAL A 133 2.24 -0.77 9.74
C VAL A 133 2.07 -1.23 11.19
N LEU A 134 2.62 -2.41 11.56
CA LEU A 134 2.59 -2.90 12.93
C LEU A 134 3.27 -1.90 13.88
N LYS A 135 4.49 -1.46 13.53
CA LYS A 135 5.27 -0.54 14.36
C LYS A 135 4.59 0.80 14.55
N THR A 136 3.94 1.32 13.50
CA THR A 136 3.24 2.61 13.56
C THR A 136 2.02 2.52 14.46
N ASP A 137 1.22 1.45 14.36
CA ASP A 137 0.05 1.26 15.22
C ASP A 137 0.42 1.13 16.70
N VAL A 138 1.48 0.37 17.00
CA VAL A 138 1.96 0.21 18.38
C VAL A 138 2.48 1.52 18.97
N ALA A 139 3.20 2.32 18.17
CA ALA A 139 3.84 3.53 18.67
C ALA A 139 2.93 4.78 18.62
N TYR A 140 2.02 4.85 17.65
CA TYR A 140 1.23 6.05 17.33
C TYR A 140 -0.20 5.68 16.89
N PRO A 141 -1.04 5.09 17.78
CA PRO A 141 -2.36 4.59 17.43
C PRO A 141 -3.39 5.70 17.12
N ASP A 142 -3.11 6.94 17.54
CA ASP A 142 -4.02 8.06 17.33
C ASP A 142 -4.27 8.29 15.83
N HIS A 143 -5.52 8.52 15.47
CA HIS A 143 -6.00 8.67 14.09
C HIS A 143 -6.04 7.39 13.24
N ILE A 144 -5.42 6.29 13.67
CA ILE A 144 -5.48 4.98 12.99
C ILE A 144 -6.81 4.31 13.36
N ILE A 145 -7.46 3.67 12.38
CA ILE A 145 -8.67 2.89 12.58
C ILE A 145 -8.58 1.48 12.01
N GLY A 146 -7.47 1.15 11.34
CA GLY A 146 -7.29 -0.17 10.76
C GLY A 146 -5.94 -0.40 10.12
N LEU A 147 -5.58 -1.68 9.97
CA LEU A 147 -4.28 -2.16 9.50
C LEU A 147 -4.46 -3.19 8.39
N ILE A 148 -3.83 -2.95 7.25
CA ILE A 148 -3.85 -3.90 6.13
C ILE A 148 -2.42 -4.16 5.63
N GLY A 149 -1.97 -5.41 5.75
CA GLY A 149 -0.75 -5.90 5.13
C GLY A 149 -1.00 -6.39 3.71
N ILE A 150 -0.07 -6.10 2.80
CA ILE A 150 -0.15 -6.52 1.39
C ILE A 150 1.07 -7.37 1.06
N ASP A 151 0.83 -8.64 0.79
CA ASP A 151 1.82 -9.66 0.47
C ASP A 151 3.01 -9.65 1.44
N ASN A 152 2.66 -9.79 2.73
CA ASN A 152 3.60 -9.78 3.84
C ASN A 152 3.04 -10.57 5.04
N LEU A 153 3.80 -10.59 6.15
CA LEU A 153 3.40 -11.22 7.41
C LEU A 153 2.86 -12.64 7.19
N HIS A 154 3.53 -13.41 6.33
CA HIS A 154 3.12 -14.78 6.00
C HIS A 154 3.23 -15.71 7.20
N GLU A 155 4.17 -15.46 8.09
CA GLU A 155 4.38 -16.15 9.37
C GLU A 155 4.92 -15.13 10.38
N PRO A 156 4.51 -15.18 11.66
CA PRO A 156 5.03 -14.26 12.67
C PRO A 156 6.52 -14.46 12.88
N GLY A 157 7.29 -13.41 12.68
CA GLY A 157 8.73 -13.42 12.92
C GLY A 157 9.06 -13.70 14.38
N LYS A 158 10.22 -14.25 14.62
CA LYS A 158 10.74 -14.62 15.94
C LYS A 158 12.22 -14.23 16.07
N PRO A 159 12.73 -14.07 17.30
CA PRO A 159 14.14 -13.80 17.52
C PRO A 159 15.04 -14.84 16.84
N MET A 160 16.12 -14.37 16.23
CA MET A 160 17.18 -15.20 15.65
C MET A 160 18.16 -15.66 16.71
N ASP A 161 18.70 -16.85 16.55
CA ASP A 161 19.88 -17.28 17.30
C ASP A 161 21.16 -16.63 16.73
N SER A 162 22.28 -16.81 17.43
CA SER A 162 23.57 -16.21 17.05
C SER A 162 24.10 -16.69 15.70
N THR A 163 23.81 -17.93 15.30
CA THR A 163 24.23 -18.49 14.01
C THR A 163 23.44 -17.87 12.87
N GLN A 164 22.12 -17.76 13.05
CA GLN A 164 21.22 -17.08 12.09
C GLN A 164 21.62 -15.60 11.93
N GLN A 165 21.89 -14.91 13.06
CA GLN A 165 22.34 -13.51 13.04
C GLN A 165 23.66 -13.35 12.27
N ALA A 166 24.66 -14.19 12.52
CA ALA A 166 25.95 -14.15 11.82
C ALA A 166 25.80 -14.44 10.31
N GLY A 167 24.91 -15.38 9.94
CA GLY A 167 24.57 -15.66 8.55
C GLY A 167 23.93 -14.45 7.85
N THR A 168 22.98 -13.83 8.52
CA THR A 168 22.31 -12.59 8.04
C THR A 168 23.29 -11.44 7.85
N ASP A 169 24.21 -11.23 8.80
CA ASP A 169 25.24 -10.20 8.70
C ASP A 169 26.18 -10.45 7.52
N SER A 170 26.61 -11.69 7.34
CA SER A 170 27.45 -12.09 6.20
C SER A 170 26.75 -11.89 4.85
N PHE A 171 25.46 -12.24 4.77
CA PHE A 171 24.65 -11.98 3.57
C PHE A 171 24.59 -10.51 3.22
N PHE A 172 24.29 -9.63 4.17
CA PHE A 172 24.22 -8.18 3.90
C PHE A 172 25.56 -7.56 3.56
N GLN A 173 26.66 -8.08 4.11
CA GLN A 173 28.01 -7.66 3.71
C GLN A 173 28.30 -8.06 2.26
N ALA A 174 27.99 -9.29 1.88
CA ALA A 174 28.17 -9.78 0.52
C ALA A 174 27.27 -9.03 -0.47
N MET A 175 26.00 -8.78 -0.09
CA MET A 175 25.06 -7.99 -0.89
C MET A 175 25.59 -6.57 -1.14
N LEU A 176 26.11 -5.89 -0.13
CA LEU A 176 26.66 -4.54 -0.30
C LEU A 176 27.89 -4.53 -1.20
N ALA A 177 28.76 -5.53 -1.07
CA ALA A 177 29.98 -5.65 -1.89
C ALA A 177 29.68 -5.95 -3.37
N ASN A 178 28.57 -6.67 -3.67
CA ASN A 178 28.21 -7.14 -4.99
C ASN A 178 26.75 -6.78 -5.34
N TYR A 179 26.30 -5.57 -4.98
CA TYR A 179 24.88 -5.18 -5.00
C TYR A 179 24.20 -5.47 -6.33
N GLN A 180 24.77 -5.00 -7.44
CA GLN A 180 24.15 -5.20 -8.76
C GLN A 180 23.99 -6.68 -9.08
N SER A 181 25.04 -7.49 -8.91
CA SER A 181 25.01 -8.92 -9.20
C SER A 181 24.02 -9.67 -8.32
N THR A 182 23.95 -9.33 -7.02
CA THR A 182 22.98 -9.92 -6.09
C THR A 182 21.53 -9.55 -6.50
N VAL A 183 21.29 -8.29 -6.84
CA VAL A 183 19.97 -7.84 -7.28
C VAL A 183 19.55 -8.54 -8.57
N GLU A 184 20.44 -8.64 -9.57
CA GLU A 184 20.12 -9.22 -10.87
C GLU A 184 19.90 -10.74 -10.82
N ASN A 185 20.62 -11.47 -9.97
CA ASN A 185 20.62 -12.94 -9.96
C ASN A 185 19.78 -13.57 -8.85
N GLU A 186 19.66 -12.91 -7.70
CA GLU A 186 19.00 -13.51 -6.53
C GLU A 186 17.61 -12.93 -6.28
N MET A 187 17.43 -11.59 -6.39
CA MET A 187 16.13 -10.98 -6.09
C MET A 187 14.98 -11.49 -6.96
N PRO A 188 15.16 -11.77 -8.26
CA PRO A 188 14.07 -12.33 -9.06
C PRO A 188 13.48 -13.65 -8.54
N LEU A 189 14.29 -14.46 -7.83
CA LEU A 189 13.86 -15.75 -7.26
C LEU A 189 12.86 -15.59 -6.11
N TYR A 190 12.90 -14.47 -5.42
CA TYR A 190 12.03 -14.15 -4.28
C TYR A 190 10.85 -13.25 -4.65
N LEU A 191 11.04 -12.39 -5.65
CA LEU A 191 10.08 -11.33 -5.98
C LEU A 191 9.07 -11.71 -7.06
N PHE A 192 9.41 -12.70 -7.91
CA PHE A 192 8.59 -12.96 -9.09
C PHE A 192 8.11 -14.40 -9.16
N GLN A 193 6.87 -14.55 -9.60
CA GLN A 193 6.31 -15.83 -10.02
C GLN A 193 6.44 -15.99 -11.54
N PRO A 194 6.35 -17.21 -12.08
CA PRO A 194 6.30 -17.42 -13.52
C PRO A 194 5.19 -16.59 -14.20
N SER A 195 4.08 -16.37 -13.51
CA SER A 195 2.94 -15.58 -13.97
C SER A 195 3.14 -14.06 -13.93
N THR A 196 4.16 -13.56 -13.21
CA THR A 196 4.41 -12.10 -13.13
C THR A 196 4.77 -11.55 -14.51
N PRO A 197 4.05 -10.53 -15.03
CA PRO A 197 4.31 -9.94 -16.34
C PRO A 197 5.73 -9.36 -16.45
N ASP A 198 6.38 -9.56 -17.60
CA ASP A 198 7.76 -9.08 -17.82
C ASP A 198 7.92 -7.58 -17.68
N SER A 199 6.89 -6.80 -18.03
CA SER A 199 6.89 -5.33 -17.83
C SER A 199 6.98 -4.95 -16.35
N ILE A 200 6.36 -5.73 -15.47
CA ILE A 200 6.42 -5.53 -14.01
C ILE A 200 7.80 -5.95 -13.50
N LYS A 201 8.31 -7.12 -13.93
CA LYS A 201 9.67 -7.58 -13.60
C LYS A 201 10.71 -6.50 -13.95
N GLN A 202 10.66 -5.99 -15.19
CA GLN A 202 11.58 -4.96 -15.66
C GLN A 202 11.47 -3.67 -14.85
N ARG A 203 10.25 -3.21 -14.53
CA ARG A 203 10.02 -2.03 -13.71
C ARG A 203 10.61 -2.19 -12.31
N VAL A 204 10.30 -3.29 -11.63
CA VAL A 204 10.77 -3.57 -10.26
C VAL A 204 12.30 -3.65 -10.22
N MET A 205 12.91 -4.43 -11.13
CA MET A 205 14.36 -4.56 -11.20
C MET A 205 15.06 -3.23 -11.47
N LYS A 206 14.48 -2.41 -12.36
CA LYS A 206 14.99 -1.06 -12.62
C LYS A 206 14.94 -0.20 -11.35
N ASP A 207 13.83 -0.18 -10.63
CA ASP A 207 13.65 0.64 -9.44
C ASP A 207 14.62 0.21 -8.32
N ILE A 208 14.82 -1.10 -8.12
CA ILE A 208 15.79 -1.63 -7.16
C ILE A 208 17.21 -1.20 -7.53
N LEU A 209 17.62 -1.36 -8.79
CA LEU A 209 18.95 -1.01 -9.26
C LEU A 209 19.23 0.50 -9.24
N GLN A 210 18.20 1.35 -9.29
CA GLN A 210 18.31 2.80 -9.17
C GLN A 210 18.36 3.29 -7.72
N THR A 211 18.04 2.43 -6.76
CA THR A 211 18.11 2.77 -5.34
C THR A 211 19.59 2.80 -4.89
N ASP A 212 19.93 3.72 -3.97
CA ASP A 212 21.25 3.76 -3.35
C ASP A 212 21.55 2.42 -2.64
N PRO A 213 22.61 1.68 -3.02
CA PRO A 213 22.90 0.37 -2.47
C PRO A 213 23.08 0.39 -0.94
N VAL A 214 23.68 1.45 -0.39
CA VAL A 214 23.92 1.56 1.06
C VAL A 214 22.61 1.72 1.80
N ILE A 215 21.70 2.56 1.29
CA ILE A 215 20.38 2.76 1.87
C ILE A 215 19.55 1.47 1.75
N SER A 216 19.55 0.87 0.56
CA SER A 216 18.87 -0.39 0.27
C SER A 216 19.22 -1.48 1.28
N VAL A 217 20.52 -1.74 1.47
CA VAL A 217 21.02 -2.76 2.39
C VAL A 217 20.72 -2.40 3.86
N LYS A 218 20.87 -1.12 4.26
CA LYS A 218 20.56 -0.69 5.62
C LYS A 218 19.08 -0.88 5.96
N VAL A 219 18.18 -0.55 5.03
CA VAL A 219 16.74 -0.73 5.23
C VAL A 219 16.36 -2.21 5.30
N SER A 220 16.92 -3.06 4.41
CA SER A 220 16.71 -4.51 4.50
C SER A 220 17.19 -5.08 5.83
N ARG A 221 18.35 -4.65 6.32
CA ARG A 221 18.87 -5.06 7.62
C ARG A 221 17.96 -4.61 8.76
N ALA A 222 17.46 -3.37 8.70
CA ALA A 222 16.52 -2.86 9.69
C ALA A 222 15.20 -3.64 9.68
N GLN A 223 14.71 -4.05 8.50
CA GLN A 223 13.53 -4.92 8.38
C GLN A 223 13.77 -6.27 9.06
N VAL A 224 14.88 -6.94 8.81
CA VAL A 224 15.21 -8.21 9.47
C VAL A 224 15.32 -8.03 11.00
N THR A 225 15.77 -6.88 11.46
CA THR A 225 15.82 -6.57 12.90
C THR A 225 14.43 -6.41 13.49
N ILE A 226 13.54 -5.64 12.85
CA ILE A 226 12.20 -5.39 13.36
C ILE A 226 11.29 -6.63 13.25
N SER A 227 11.45 -7.45 12.20
CA SER A 227 10.66 -8.67 12.02
C SER A 227 10.82 -9.67 13.17
N GLN A 228 11.95 -9.67 13.87
CA GLN A 228 12.16 -10.47 15.07
C GLN A 228 11.25 -10.06 16.24
N GLN A 229 10.63 -8.87 16.17
CA GLN A 229 9.72 -8.33 17.18
C GLN A 229 8.24 -8.46 16.78
N GLU A 230 7.92 -9.06 15.62
CA GLU A 230 6.55 -9.12 15.11
C GLU A 230 5.57 -9.75 16.10
N GLN A 231 5.94 -10.84 16.78
CA GLN A 231 5.08 -11.48 17.78
C GLN A 231 4.72 -10.52 18.92
N ASP A 232 5.68 -9.72 19.37
CA ASP A 232 5.47 -8.77 20.46
C ASP A 232 4.67 -7.54 19.97
N MET A 233 4.93 -7.07 18.76
CA MET A 233 4.12 -6.00 18.14
C MET A 233 2.67 -6.46 17.93
N MET A 234 2.44 -7.67 17.41
CA MET A 234 1.09 -8.20 17.18
C MET A 234 0.26 -8.30 18.48
N ARG A 235 0.89 -8.61 19.62
CA ARG A 235 0.22 -8.60 20.94
C ARG A 235 -0.16 -7.20 21.41
N GLN A 236 0.51 -6.18 20.91
CA GLN A 236 0.33 -4.78 21.30
C GLN A 236 -0.53 -3.98 20.30
N LEU A 237 -0.98 -4.60 19.21
CA LEU A 237 -1.81 -3.92 18.22
C LEU A 237 -3.10 -3.38 18.86
N HIS A 238 -3.45 -2.18 18.47
CA HIS A 238 -4.69 -1.51 18.89
C HIS A 238 -5.88 -1.84 17.98
N HIS A 239 -5.60 -2.32 16.76
CA HIS A 239 -6.60 -2.58 15.73
C HIS A 239 -6.48 -4.00 15.15
N PRO A 240 -7.56 -4.56 14.55
CA PRO A 240 -7.50 -5.83 13.84
C PRO A 240 -6.53 -5.77 12.66
N LEU A 241 -5.82 -6.87 12.38
CA LEU A 241 -4.94 -6.99 11.22
C LEU A 241 -5.70 -7.67 10.06
N CYS A 242 -5.78 -7.02 8.92
CA CYS A 242 -6.19 -7.66 7.67
C CYS A 242 -4.98 -7.87 6.77
N LEU A 243 -4.96 -8.99 6.06
CA LEU A 243 -3.95 -9.32 5.06
C LEU A 243 -4.61 -9.50 3.70
N VAL A 244 -4.00 -8.94 2.67
CA VAL A 244 -4.36 -9.15 1.26
C VAL A 244 -3.12 -9.66 0.55
N ASN A 245 -2.94 -10.98 0.58
CA ASN A 245 -1.73 -11.63 0.12
C ASN A 245 -1.96 -12.41 -1.19
N SER A 246 -0.91 -12.59 -1.97
CA SER A 246 -0.89 -13.58 -3.05
C SER A 246 -0.92 -15.00 -2.48
N ASP A 247 -1.16 -15.98 -3.34
CA ASP A 247 -1.01 -17.40 -2.98
C ASP A 247 0.40 -17.95 -3.30
N ALA A 248 1.31 -17.08 -3.71
CA ALA A 248 2.70 -17.43 -4.00
C ALA A 248 3.43 -18.01 -2.78
N PHE A 249 3.14 -17.46 -1.60
CA PHE A 249 3.64 -17.97 -0.32
C PHE A 249 2.47 -18.23 0.64
N PRO A 250 2.43 -19.41 1.29
CA PRO A 250 1.38 -19.70 2.27
C PRO A 250 1.41 -18.73 3.44
N THR A 251 0.25 -18.23 3.83
CA THR A 251 0.09 -17.39 5.04
C THR A 251 -0.41 -18.25 6.19
N ALA A 252 0.36 -18.34 7.28
CA ALA A 252 0.04 -19.11 8.46
C ALA A 252 -0.95 -18.38 9.38
N LEU A 253 -2.20 -18.17 8.90
CA LEU A 253 -3.22 -17.37 9.58
C LEU A 253 -3.47 -17.81 11.03
N ASP A 254 -3.48 -19.11 11.31
CA ASP A 254 -3.66 -19.64 12.67
C ASP A 254 -2.48 -19.24 13.58
N SER A 255 -1.27 -19.17 13.04
CA SER A 255 -0.10 -18.72 13.78
C SER A 255 -0.17 -17.23 14.08
N LEU A 256 -0.60 -16.41 13.12
CA LEU A 256 -0.82 -14.98 13.33
C LEU A 256 -1.88 -14.71 14.40
N ASN A 257 -3.00 -15.44 14.36
CA ASN A 257 -4.09 -15.32 15.32
C ASN A 257 -3.70 -15.68 16.76
N LYS A 258 -2.59 -16.42 16.99
CA LYS A 258 -2.07 -16.64 18.34
C LYS A 258 -1.49 -15.39 19.00
N TYR A 259 -1.09 -14.42 18.19
CA TYR A 259 -0.43 -13.19 18.65
C TYR A 259 -1.29 -11.94 18.48
N CYS A 260 -2.18 -11.89 17.49
CA CYS A 260 -3.04 -10.74 17.26
C CYS A 260 -4.25 -10.73 18.20
N ASN A 261 -4.21 -9.91 19.26
CA ASN A 261 -5.27 -9.81 20.26
C ASN A 261 -6.64 -9.44 19.68
N HIS A 262 -6.66 -8.68 18.58
CA HIS A 262 -7.88 -8.28 17.88
C HIS A 262 -8.20 -9.19 16.68
N GLY A 263 -7.43 -10.27 16.50
CA GLY A 263 -7.56 -11.19 15.39
C GLY A 263 -6.89 -10.72 14.11
N ALA A 264 -6.63 -11.70 13.24
CA ALA A 264 -6.13 -11.46 11.88
C ALA A 264 -7.08 -12.10 10.86
N LYS A 265 -7.25 -11.45 9.70
CA LYS A 265 -8.04 -11.95 8.56
C LYS A 265 -7.22 -11.93 7.29
N LEU A 266 -7.47 -12.91 6.41
CA LEU A 266 -6.73 -13.09 5.16
C LEU A 266 -7.68 -13.06 3.97
N TYR A 267 -7.31 -12.29 2.95
CA TYR A 267 -7.87 -12.31 1.61
C TYR A 267 -6.78 -12.71 0.63
N LEU A 268 -6.96 -13.82 -0.07
CA LEU A 268 -6.01 -14.31 -1.07
C LEU A 268 -6.31 -13.76 -2.45
N ILE A 269 -5.25 -13.50 -3.23
CA ILE A 269 -5.31 -13.17 -4.65
C ILE A 269 -4.60 -14.30 -5.42
N PRO A 270 -5.38 -15.29 -5.90
CA PRO A 270 -4.81 -16.45 -6.56
C PRO A 270 -4.06 -16.10 -7.85
N GLY A 271 -2.90 -16.73 -8.04
CA GLY A 271 -2.09 -16.60 -9.26
C GLY A 271 -1.35 -15.27 -9.40
N SER A 272 -1.33 -14.45 -8.36
CA SER A 272 -0.50 -13.24 -8.29
C SER A 272 0.88 -13.55 -7.72
N GLY A 273 1.87 -12.71 -8.06
CA GLY A 273 3.17 -12.67 -7.39
C GLY A 273 3.19 -11.63 -6.27
N HIS A 274 4.41 -11.18 -5.96
CA HIS A 274 4.68 -10.27 -4.83
C HIS A 274 4.12 -8.84 -4.99
N TYR A 275 3.66 -8.48 -6.19
CA TYR A 275 3.14 -7.13 -6.49
C TYR A 275 1.66 -7.16 -6.94
N PRO A 276 0.74 -7.74 -6.12
CA PRO A 276 -0.65 -7.95 -6.53
C PRO A 276 -1.36 -6.66 -6.95
N MET A 277 -0.99 -5.51 -6.36
CA MET A 277 -1.56 -4.20 -6.65
C MET A 277 -1.33 -3.72 -8.09
N VAL A 278 -0.29 -4.22 -8.77
CA VAL A 278 0.02 -3.93 -10.19
C VAL A 278 -0.08 -5.14 -11.09
N GLU A 279 0.06 -6.36 -10.57
CA GLU A 279 -0.07 -7.61 -11.34
C GLU A 279 -1.53 -7.92 -11.67
N GLN A 280 -2.42 -7.76 -10.68
CA GLN A 280 -3.85 -8.04 -10.79
C GLN A 280 -4.69 -6.93 -10.14
N PRO A 281 -4.63 -5.67 -10.62
CA PRO A 281 -5.20 -4.52 -9.91
C PRO A 281 -6.70 -4.65 -9.65
N SER A 282 -7.47 -5.24 -10.53
CA SER A 282 -8.92 -5.42 -10.32
C SER A 282 -9.23 -6.42 -9.22
N ALA A 283 -8.56 -7.58 -9.19
CA ALA A 283 -8.71 -8.57 -8.13
C ALA A 283 -8.23 -8.01 -6.78
N PHE A 284 -7.09 -7.35 -6.80
CA PHE A 284 -6.52 -6.67 -5.64
C PHE A 284 -7.47 -5.61 -5.07
N ASN A 285 -8.01 -4.71 -5.88
CA ASN A 285 -8.93 -3.66 -5.43
C ASN A 285 -10.20 -4.25 -4.81
N ASN A 286 -10.73 -5.34 -5.35
CA ASN A 286 -11.90 -6.03 -4.78
C ASN A 286 -11.58 -6.67 -3.41
N ALA A 287 -10.43 -7.32 -3.27
CA ALA A 287 -9.99 -7.91 -2.01
C ALA A 287 -9.70 -6.80 -0.97
N LEU A 288 -9.01 -5.75 -1.37
CA LEU A 288 -8.71 -4.60 -0.51
C LEU A 288 -10.00 -3.88 -0.04
N GLN A 289 -10.99 -3.69 -0.92
CA GLN A 289 -12.27 -3.10 -0.53
C GLN A 289 -12.97 -3.93 0.57
N ARG A 290 -12.89 -5.26 0.50
CA ARG A 290 -13.43 -6.15 1.54
C ARG A 290 -12.65 -6.02 2.85
N ALA A 291 -11.32 -5.89 2.79
CA ALA A 291 -10.49 -5.66 3.95
C ALA A 291 -10.79 -4.31 4.61
N ILE A 292 -10.96 -3.24 3.83
CA ILE A 292 -11.32 -1.89 4.31
C ILE A 292 -12.66 -1.89 5.07
N TRP A 293 -13.66 -2.65 4.61
CA TRP A 293 -14.98 -2.69 5.29
C TRP A 293 -14.97 -3.39 6.65
N LEU A 294 -13.88 -4.03 7.01
CA LEU A 294 -13.73 -4.70 8.30
C LEU A 294 -12.98 -3.86 9.36
N GLN A 295 -12.52 -2.67 8.99
CA GLN A 295 -11.74 -1.78 9.86
C GLN A 295 -12.62 -0.83 10.70
#